data_fe055cd79fccc46a6ace44c4ed7a29fc
#
_entry.id   fe055cd79fccc46a6ace44c4ed7a29fc
#
_cell.length_a   1.000
_cell.length_b   1.000
_cell.length_c   1.000
_cell.angle_alpha   90.00
_cell.angle_beta   90.00
_cell.angle_gamma   90.00
#
_symmetry.space_group_name_H-M   'P 1'
#
loop_
_entity.id
_entity.type
_entity.pdbx_description
1 polymer ?
#
loop_
_entity_poly.entity_id
_entity_poly.type
_entity_poly.pdbx_seq_one_letter_code
_entity_poly.pdbx_strand_id
1 'polypeptide(L)'
;MSTHRRYLSAAWHAHFMKLALAGVAIAALMLSGCSGTSAQPDASCDSDTLRSTFEMILHDSEITLASVDSVECSGNWAVVKATLTGEGLSGVSEPSIFERVGADWVLKAPENVCGTFAPGEGRPNDAAVPEAIWAAGCVIA
;
A
#
# COMPACT_ATOMS: atom_id res chain seq x y z
N MET A 1 -10.04 29.00 -39.41
CA MET A 1 -11.26 28.21 -39.71
C MET A 1 -11.70 27.53 -38.45
N SER A 2 -12.82 28.02 -37.92
CA SER A 2 -13.45 27.57 -36.67
C SER A 2 -14.17 26.26 -36.86
N THR A 3 -14.13 25.36 -35.87
CA THR A 3 -15.17 24.35 -35.68
C THR A 3 -15.46 24.16 -34.22
N HIS A 4 -16.55 24.75 -33.80
CA HIS A 4 -17.29 24.55 -32.56
C HIS A 4 -17.73 23.09 -32.45
N ARG A 5 -17.49 22.45 -31.30
CA ARG A 5 -18.28 21.27 -30.89
C ARG A 5 -19.06 21.58 -29.62
N ARG A 6 -20.35 21.48 -29.82
CA ARG A 6 -21.42 21.81 -28.86
C ARG A 6 -21.51 20.81 -27.74
N TYR A 7 -21.68 21.32 -26.54
CA TYR A 7 -22.13 20.61 -25.35
C TYR A 7 -23.56 20.12 -25.57
N LEU A 8 -23.79 18.85 -25.26
CA LEU A 8 -25.14 18.32 -25.07
C LEU A 8 -25.29 17.95 -23.59
N SER A 9 -26.01 18.82 -22.90
CA SER A 9 -26.57 18.55 -21.57
C SER A 9 -27.70 17.55 -21.71
N ALA A 10 -27.63 16.46 -20.99
CA ALA A 10 -28.75 15.56 -20.76
C ALA A 10 -29.18 15.67 -19.31
N ALA A 11 -30.24 16.41 -19.08
CA ALA A 11 -30.98 16.46 -17.82
C ALA A 11 -31.70 15.14 -17.62
N TRP A 12 -31.45 14.47 -16.49
CA TRP A 12 -32.26 13.34 -16.06
C TRP A 12 -33.20 13.77 -14.96
N HIS A 13 -34.44 13.63 -15.28
CA HIS A 13 -35.61 13.97 -14.47
C HIS A 13 -35.75 13.02 -13.27
N ALA A 14 -36.02 13.67 -12.14
CA ALA A 14 -36.47 13.02 -10.92
C ALA A 14 -37.85 12.38 -11.13
N HIS A 15 -38.00 11.13 -10.78
CA HIS A 15 -39.31 10.53 -10.48
C HIS A 15 -39.39 10.22 -9.00
N PHE A 16 -40.10 11.14 -8.32
CA PHE A 16 -40.69 10.92 -7.02
C PHE A 16 -41.85 9.94 -7.18
N MET A 17 -41.82 8.83 -6.46
CA MET A 17 -42.98 8.03 -6.22
C MET A 17 -43.15 7.85 -4.70
N LYS A 18 -44.13 8.60 -4.20
CA LYS A 18 -44.68 8.48 -2.83
C LYS A 18 -45.40 7.15 -2.73
N LEU A 19 -45.14 6.36 -1.72
CA LEU A 19 -46.08 5.37 -1.21
C LEU A 19 -46.02 5.34 0.32
N ALA A 20 -47.21 5.32 0.88
CA ALA A 20 -47.56 5.60 2.23
C ALA A 20 -47.43 4.37 3.18
N LEU A 21 -47.17 4.70 4.44
CA LEU A 21 -47.70 4.16 5.71
C LEU A 21 -48.15 2.69 5.76
N ALA A 22 -47.44 1.89 6.55
CA ALA A 22 -48.02 0.95 7.47
C ALA A 22 -47.02 0.68 8.61
N GLY A 23 -47.42 1.04 9.84
CA GLY A 23 -46.63 0.84 11.04
C GLY A 23 -46.60 -0.62 11.48
N VAL A 24 -45.47 -1.06 11.96
CA VAL A 24 -45.34 -2.20 12.89
C VAL A 24 -44.26 -1.83 13.89
N ALA A 25 -44.69 -1.66 15.14
CA ALA A 25 -43.85 -1.58 16.30
C ALA A 25 -43.26 -2.97 16.57
N ILE A 26 -41.94 -3.10 16.52
CA ILE A 26 -41.23 -4.30 16.99
C ILE A 26 -40.09 -3.87 17.90
N ALA A 27 -40.18 -4.42 19.08
CA ALA A 27 -39.35 -4.43 20.25
C ALA A 27 -37.86 -4.11 20.07
N ALA A 28 -37.37 -3.24 20.94
CA ALA A 28 -35.97 -3.00 21.23
C ALA A 28 -35.32 -4.29 21.77
N LEU A 29 -34.47 -4.89 20.96
CA LEU A 29 -33.42 -5.79 21.41
C LEU A 29 -32.12 -5.00 21.45
N MET A 30 -31.73 -4.62 22.65
CA MET A 30 -30.41 -4.11 22.99
C MET A 30 -29.39 -5.22 22.69
N LEU A 31 -28.90 -5.29 21.44
CA LEU A 31 -27.64 -5.94 21.18
C LEU A 31 -26.55 -4.89 21.44
N SER A 32 -25.96 -5.00 22.64
CA SER A 32 -24.66 -4.40 22.93
C SER A 32 -23.65 -4.99 21.93
N GLY A 33 -23.64 -4.44 20.72
CA GLY A 33 -22.59 -4.68 19.76
C GLY A 33 -21.33 -4.04 20.31
N CYS A 34 -20.41 -4.85 20.80
CA CYS A 34 -19.01 -4.48 20.92
C CYS A 34 -18.62 -3.82 19.60
N SER A 35 -18.40 -2.51 19.64
CA SER A 35 -17.59 -1.82 18.63
C SER A 35 -16.15 -2.28 18.82
N GLY A 36 -15.91 -3.55 18.49
CA GLY A 36 -14.60 -3.98 18.10
C GLY A 36 -14.30 -3.14 16.87
N THR A 37 -13.47 -2.11 17.01
CA THR A 37 -12.66 -1.64 15.93
C THR A 37 -11.94 -2.88 15.44
N SER A 38 -12.50 -3.52 14.42
CA SER A 38 -11.76 -4.49 13.64
C SER A 38 -10.63 -3.67 13.04
N ALA A 39 -9.49 -3.61 13.75
CA ALA A 39 -8.24 -3.46 13.08
C ALA A 39 -8.30 -4.54 12.01
N GLN A 40 -8.58 -4.13 10.79
CA GLN A 40 -8.48 -5.00 9.63
C GLN A 40 -7.07 -5.55 9.77
N PRO A 41 -6.90 -6.87 9.95
CA PRO A 41 -5.58 -7.41 10.08
C PRO A 41 -4.80 -6.87 8.89
N ASP A 42 -3.55 -6.51 9.09
CA ASP A 42 -2.60 -6.17 8.03
C ASP A 42 -2.36 -7.42 7.16
N ALA A 43 -3.46 -8.04 6.75
CA ALA A 43 -3.50 -9.32 6.03
C ALA A 43 -2.82 -9.26 4.66
N SER A 44 -2.34 -8.08 4.29
CA SER A 44 -1.62 -7.87 3.04
C SER A 44 -0.14 -7.55 3.24
N CYS A 45 0.37 -7.45 4.48
CA CYS A 45 1.81 -7.30 4.74
C CYS A 45 2.41 -8.62 5.24
N ASP A 46 2.28 -9.64 4.42
CA ASP A 46 2.87 -10.95 4.61
C ASP A 46 3.94 -11.23 3.55
N SER A 47 4.83 -12.17 3.85
CA SER A 47 5.96 -12.51 2.98
C SER A 47 5.52 -13.08 1.62
N ASP A 48 4.38 -13.77 1.55
CA ASP A 48 3.92 -14.38 0.31
C ASP A 48 3.36 -13.33 -0.65
N THR A 49 2.60 -12.37 -0.13
CA THR A 49 2.09 -11.22 -0.91
C THR A 49 3.24 -10.38 -1.45
N LEU A 50 4.22 -10.04 -0.59
CA LEU A 50 5.37 -9.24 -1.01
C LEU A 50 6.30 -10.01 -1.94
N ARG A 51 6.48 -11.32 -1.75
CA ARG A 51 7.19 -12.18 -2.69
C ARG A 51 6.55 -12.12 -4.08
N SER A 52 5.24 -12.32 -4.16
CA SER A 52 4.50 -12.29 -5.43
C SER A 52 4.62 -10.93 -6.12
N THR A 53 4.60 -9.85 -5.34
CA THR A 53 4.82 -8.49 -5.85
C THR A 53 6.24 -8.33 -6.42
N PHE A 54 7.25 -8.82 -5.72
CA PHE A 54 8.63 -8.81 -6.20
C PHE A 54 8.79 -9.60 -7.50
N GLU A 55 8.28 -10.81 -7.55
CA GLU A 55 8.34 -11.68 -8.73
C GLU A 55 7.67 -11.02 -9.94
N MET A 56 6.56 -10.31 -9.71
CA MET A 56 5.87 -9.54 -10.76
C MET A 56 6.73 -8.38 -11.28
N ILE A 57 7.40 -7.65 -10.39
CA ILE A 57 8.30 -6.54 -10.76
C ILE A 57 9.51 -7.04 -11.54
N LEU A 58 10.03 -8.21 -11.17
CA LEU A 58 11.22 -8.80 -11.79
C LEU A 58 10.93 -9.61 -13.06
N HIS A 59 9.65 -9.83 -13.40
CA HIS A 59 9.21 -10.75 -14.46
C HIS A 59 9.90 -10.53 -15.82
N ASP A 60 10.17 -9.27 -16.18
CA ASP A 60 10.79 -8.91 -17.46
C ASP A 60 12.30 -8.61 -17.33
N SER A 61 12.89 -8.95 -16.18
CA SER A 61 14.31 -8.74 -15.92
C SER A 61 15.09 -10.06 -15.91
N GLU A 62 16.40 -9.99 -16.08
CA GLU A 62 17.30 -11.15 -15.92
C GLU A 62 17.63 -11.43 -14.44
N ILE A 63 16.91 -10.77 -13.53
CA ILE A 63 17.08 -10.89 -12.10
C ILE A 63 16.02 -11.85 -11.53
N THR A 64 16.44 -12.74 -10.66
CA THR A 64 15.58 -13.73 -10.01
C THR A 64 15.56 -13.50 -8.50
N LEU A 65 14.39 -13.55 -7.90
CA LEU A 65 14.20 -13.56 -6.47
C LEU A 65 14.53 -14.95 -5.91
N ALA A 66 15.67 -15.08 -5.23
CA ALA A 66 16.07 -16.35 -4.62
C ALA A 66 15.33 -16.59 -3.29
N SER A 67 15.27 -15.57 -2.42
CA SER A 67 14.53 -15.66 -1.14
C SER A 67 14.02 -14.30 -0.69
N VAL A 68 12.97 -14.31 0.13
CA VAL A 68 12.57 -13.20 1.00
C VAL A 68 13.09 -13.53 2.39
N ASP A 69 14.02 -12.74 2.89
CA ASP A 69 14.77 -13.04 4.12
C ASP A 69 14.08 -12.44 5.35
N SER A 70 13.50 -11.23 5.22
CA SER A 70 12.67 -10.61 6.24
C SER A 70 11.67 -9.62 5.65
N VAL A 71 10.58 -9.42 6.37
CA VAL A 71 9.55 -8.41 6.08
C VAL A 71 9.26 -7.66 7.38
N GLU A 72 9.39 -6.34 7.34
CA GLU A 72 9.03 -5.45 8.43
C GLU A 72 7.94 -4.50 7.96
N CYS A 73 6.83 -4.41 8.70
CA CYS A 73 5.65 -3.62 8.32
C CYS A 73 5.36 -2.50 9.32
N SER A 74 4.93 -1.35 8.82
CA SER A 74 4.43 -0.26 9.63
C SER A 74 3.37 0.54 8.86
N GLY A 75 2.11 0.40 9.25
CA GLY A 75 0.97 1.01 8.56
C GLY A 75 0.85 0.53 7.12
N ASN A 76 0.94 1.46 6.17
CA ASN A 76 0.93 1.16 4.73
C ASN A 76 2.33 1.01 4.11
N TRP A 77 3.35 0.80 4.93
CA TRP A 77 4.73 0.64 4.49
C TRP A 77 5.28 -0.74 4.84
N ALA A 78 6.14 -1.25 3.99
CA ALA A 78 6.92 -2.46 4.24
C ALA A 78 8.37 -2.26 3.79
N VAL A 79 9.29 -2.84 4.57
CA VAL A 79 10.69 -3.05 4.18
C VAL A 79 10.90 -4.53 4.01
N VAL A 80 11.38 -4.93 2.85
CA VAL A 80 11.62 -6.33 2.50
C VAL A 80 13.11 -6.49 2.25
N LYS A 81 13.76 -7.36 3.00
CA LYS A 81 15.10 -7.85 2.65
C LYS A 81 14.94 -9.12 1.82
N ALA A 82 15.52 -9.10 0.65
CA ALA A 82 15.42 -10.20 -0.30
C ALA A 82 16.78 -10.49 -0.93
N THR A 83 17.07 -11.76 -1.13
CA THR A 83 18.25 -12.17 -1.87
C THR A 83 17.91 -12.28 -3.35
N LEU A 84 18.63 -11.51 -4.16
CA LEU A 84 18.49 -11.47 -5.61
C LEU A 84 19.68 -12.16 -6.27
N THR A 85 19.42 -12.85 -7.37
CA THR A 85 20.42 -13.52 -8.21
C THR A 85 20.19 -13.16 -9.67
N GLY A 86 21.24 -13.15 -10.46
CA GLY A 86 21.20 -12.82 -11.90
C GLY A 86 22.59 -12.54 -12.42
N GLU A 87 22.70 -12.15 -13.69
CA GLU A 87 24.00 -11.82 -14.27
C GLU A 87 24.61 -10.60 -13.56
N GLY A 88 25.79 -10.78 -12.97
CA GLY A 88 26.48 -9.75 -12.18
C GLY A 88 25.99 -9.59 -10.73
N LEU A 89 24.95 -10.33 -10.33
CA LEU A 89 24.41 -10.34 -8.97
C LEU A 89 24.66 -11.70 -8.35
N SER A 90 25.58 -11.80 -7.41
CA SER A 90 25.78 -13.02 -6.63
C SER A 90 25.27 -12.80 -5.19
N GLY A 91 23.97 -13.10 -4.98
CA GLY A 91 23.38 -13.11 -3.64
C GLY A 91 23.35 -11.74 -2.96
N VAL A 92 23.06 -10.67 -3.70
CA VAL A 92 22.93 -9.34 -3.11
C VAL A 92 21.64 -9.27 -2.32
N SER A 93 21.75 -8.96 -1.02
CA SER A 93 20.62 -8.74 -0.14
C SER A 93 20.55 -7.24 0.19
N GLU A 94 19.70 -6.52 -0.52
CA GLU A 94 19.44 -5.11 -0.27
C GLU A 94 18.00 -4.91 0.23
N PRO A 95 17.77 -3.96 1.14
CA PRO A 95 16.42 -3.64 1.56
C PRO A 95 15.65 -2.94 0.43
N SER A 96 14.42 -3.35 0.22
CA SER A 96 13.49 -2.73 -0.71
C SER A 96 12.31 -2.17 0.06
N ILE A 97 11.94 -0.93 -0.26
CA ILE A 97 10.87 -0.20 0.42
C ILE A 97 9.62 -0.24 -0.43
N PHE A 98 8.51 -0.65 0.17
CA PHE A 98 7.21 -0.67 -0.48
C PHE A 98 6.22 0.23 0.26
N GLU A 99 5.35 0.88 -0.49
CA GLU A 99 4.17 1.58 0.02
C GLU A 99 2.92 0.92 -0.54
N ARG A 100 1.95 0.66 0.34
CA ARG A 100 0.64 0.17 -0.10
C ARG A 100 -0.21 1.32 -0.58
N VAL A 101 -0.57 1.29 -1.85
CA VAL A 101 -1.45 2.25 -2.52
C VAL A 101 -2.74 1.52 -2.94
N GLY A 102 -3.81 1.72 -2.19
CA GLY A 102 -5.03 0.93 -2.37
C GLY A 102 -4.82 -0.54 -1.98
N ALA A 103 -4.97 -1.44 -2.93
CA ALA A 103 -4.77 -2.88 -2.74
C ALA A 103 -3.36 -3.36 -3.14
N ASP A 104 -2.54 -2.49 -3.74
CA ASP A 104 -1.28 -2.88 -4.35
C ASP A 104 -0.07 -2.38 -3.54
N TRP A 105 1.00 -3.17 -3.53
CA TRP A 105 2.29 -2.77 -3.02
C TRP A 105 3.14 -2.18 -4.16
N VAL A 106 3.62 -0.96 -3.96
CA VAL A 106 4.40 -0.19 -4.93
C VAL A 106 5.82 -0.02 -4.42
N LEU A 107 6.80 -0.48 -5.18
CA LEU A 107 8.22 -0.28 -4.87
C LEU A 107 8.56 1.21 -4.92
N LYS A 108 9.28 1.69 -3.91
CA LYS A 108 9.71 3.08 -3.79
C LYS A 108 11.23 3.19 -3.89
N ALA A 109 11.67 4.19 -4.61
CA ALA A 109 13.09 4.55 -4.63
C ALA A 109 13.47 5.22 -3.30
N PRO A 110 14.52 4.76 -2.60
CA PRO A 110 14.89 5.28 -1.29
C PRO A 110 15.10 6.79 -1.25
N GLU A 111 15.67 7.37 -2.29
CA GLU A 111 15.90 8.81 -2.42
C GLU A 111 14.63 9.66 -2.38
N ASN A 112 13.47 9.06 -2.66
CA ASN A 112 12.18 9.75 -2.65
C ASN A 112 11.44 9.64 -1.33
N VAL A 113 11.82 8.71 -0.46
CA VAL A 113 11.01 8.36 0.71
C VAL A 113 11.79 8.35 2.03
N CYS A 114 13.12 8.25 1.98
CA CYS A 114 13.96 8.20 3.18
C CYS A 114 14.30 9.57 3.78
N GLY A 115 14.03 10.64 3.04
CA GLY A 115 14.42 11.99 3.42
C GLY A 115 15.92 12.27 3.23
N THR A 116 16.35 13.46 3.61
CA THR A 116 17.75 13.89 3.48
C THR A 116 18.46 13.78 4.83
N PHE A 117 19.47 12.92 4.92
CA PHE A 117 20.24 12.69 6.15
C PHE A 117 21.71 12.41 5.85
N ALA A 118 22.58 12.67 6.83
CA ALA A 118 23.98 12.28 6.77
C ALA A 118 24.20 10.92 7.47
N PRO A 119 25.27 10.19 7.11
CA PRO A 119 25.62 8.94 7.77
C PRO A 119 25.74 9.11 9.30
N GLY A 120 25.03 8.27 10.04
CA GLY A 120 25.00 8.32 11.51
C GLY A 120 23.95 9.26 12.12
N GLU A 121 23.20 9.97 11.30
CA GLU A 121 22.04 10.72 11.73
C GLU A 121 20.81 9.80 11.88
N GLY A 122 19.86 10.22 12.74
CA GLY A 122 18.58 9.54 12.86
C GLY A 122 17.64 9.88 11.68
N ARG A 123 16.42 9.34 11.75
CA ARG A 123 15.39 9.59 10.74
C ARG A 123 15.12 11.10 10.61
N PRO A 124 15.20 11.67 9.39
CA PRO A 124 14.92 13.07 9.16
C PRO A 124 13.39 13.34 9.16
N ASN A 125 13.01 14.60 9.38
CA ASN A 125 11.61 15.00 9.46
C ASN A 125 10.88 14.92 8.11
N ASP A 126 11.61 14.99 7.00
CA ASP A 126 11.11 14.90 5.63
C ASP A 126 10.99 13.46 5.11
N ALA A 127 11.38 12.45 5.90
CA ALA A 127 11.19 11.06 5.53
C ALA A 127 9.71 10.68 5.52
N ALA A 128 9.25 10.02 4.44
CA ALA A 128 7.91 9.46 4.33
C ALA A 128 7.80 8.10 5.04
N VAL A 129 8.87 7.32 5.05
CA VAL A 129 8.93 6.00 5.71
C VAL A 129 8.77 6.15 7.21
N PRO A 130 7.87 5.38 7.86
CA PRO A 130 7.67 5.42 9.31
C PRO A 130 8.94 5.11 10.10
N GLU A 131 9.10 5.75 11.26
CA GLU A 131 10.28 5.59 12.13
C GLU A 131 10.56 4.13 12.49
N ALA A 132 9.50 3.35 12.74
CA ALA A 132 9.61 1.96 13.16
C ALA A 132 10.40 1.07 12.18
N ILE A 133 10.38 1.40 10.89
CA ILE A 133 11.04 0.62 9.83
C ILE A 133 12.06 1.45 9.02
N TRP A 134 12.23 2.74 9.35
CA TRP A 134 13.09 3.63 8.59
C TRP A 134 14.55 3.15 8.58
N ALA A 135 15.06 2.75 9.74
CA ALA A 135 16.45 2.27 9.84
C ALA A 135 16.68 1.00 9.01
N ALA A 136 15.67 0.13 8.93
CA ALA A 136 15.76 -1.11 8.17
C ALA A 136 15.78 -0.90 6.65
N GLY A 137 15.09 0.16 6.18
CA GLY A 137 14.93 0.44 4.74
C GLY A 137 15.84 1.53 4.20
N CYS A 138 16.22 2.50 5.04
CA CYS A 138 16.89 3.73 4.60
C CYS A 138 18.37 3.80 5.00
N VAL A 139 18.80 3.05 6.02
CA VAL A 139 20.22 3.00 6.42
C VAL A 139 20.87 1.80 5.77
N ILE A 140 21.57 2.04 4.67
CA ILE A 140 22.40 1.02 4.01
C ILE A 140 23.68 0.90 4.83
N ALA A 141 23.96 -0.30 5.33
CA ALA A 141 25.16 -0.60 6.11
C ALA A 141 26.39 -0.77 5.21
#